data_26d59be7be3eab9812f44bbe759bd5f6
#
_entry.id   26d59be7be3eab9812f44bbe759bd5f6
#
_cell.length_a   1.000
_cell.length_b   1.000
_cell.length_c   1.000
_cell.angle_alpha   90.00
_cell.angle_beta   90.00
_cell.angle_gamma   90.00
#
_symmetry.space_group_name_H-M   'P 1'
#
loop_
_entity.id
_entity.type
_entity.pdbx_description
1 polymer ?
#
loop_
_entity_poly.entity_id
_entity_poly.type
_entity_poly.pdbx_seq_one_letter_code
_entity_poly.pdbx_strand_id
1 'polypeptide(L)'
;MSSQFKIVHSINDVDEKSWNHLVKGSSPFLETSFLKAFEINNDSSHLLPFYISWEKGIIYGHLIKIDGKKVGNYLNSKKYSLKKLFLNQINLQFFCFGNTHLSNVSSVSFKNNKLSEHDFKSLTNQLKKEFKINFFLFPDYFLNRLDFDKNNSKYMSSEFKIDPDMILKLNSKWSLFDDYKNSVSSKYKKRIGSVLNKSKDLVIRKIESEEIESLLP
;
A
#
# COMPACT_ATOMS: atom_id res chain seq x y z
N MET A 1 -21.34 -19.95 10.30
CA MET A 1 -21.94 -18.86 9.49
C MET A 1 -20.84 -18.26 8.64
N SER A 2 -21.07 -18.09 7.34
CA SER A 2 -20.11 -17.41 6.47
C SER A 2 -20.11 -15.92 6.80
N SER A 3 -18.93 -15.32 6.97
CA SER A 3 -18.80 -13.88 7.16
C SER A 3 -19.35 -13.16 5.93
N GLN A 4 -20.24 -12.22 6.13
CA GLN A 4 -20.79 -11.38 5.06
C GLN A 4 -19.86 -10.16 4.91
N PHE A 5 -19.15 -10.06 3.79
CA PHE A 5 -18.30 -8.92 3.48
C PHE A 5 -19.09 -7.86 2.74
N LYS A 6 -19.05 -6.64 3.24
CA LYS A 6 -19.50 -5.45 2.50
C LYS A 6 -18.32 -4.90 1.72
N ILE A 7 -18.44 -4.82 0.40
CA ILE A 7 -17.41 -4.31 -0.51
C ILE A 7 -17.96 -3.07 -1.21
N VAL A 8 -17.27 -1.94 -1.10
CA VAL A 8 -17.62 -0.69 -1.79
C VAL A 8 -16.38 -0.09 -2.44
N HIS A 9 -16.56 0.80 -3.42
CA HIS A 9 -15.50 1.33 -4.28
C HIS A 9 -15.30 2.83 -4.14
N SER A 10 -16.08 3.47 -3.29
CA SER A 10 -15.89 4.86 -2.90
C SER A 10 -15.91 5.00 -1.40
N ILE A 11 -15.08 5.88 -0.88
CA ILE A 11 -15.06 6.23 0.54
C ILE A 11 -16.40 6.83 0.99
N ASN A 12 -17.16 7.44 0.08
CA ASN A 12 -18.47 8.01 0.38
C ASN A 12 -19.53 6.95 0.69
N ASP A 13 -19.33 5.69 0.28
CA ASP A 13 -20.22 4.56 0.54
C ASP A 13 -19.84 3.78 1.81
N VAL A 14 -18.75 4.19 2.46
CA VAL A 14 -18.27 3.60 3.71
C VAL A 14 -19.04 4.19 4.89
N ASP A 15 -19.51 3.33 5.82
CA ASP A 15 -19.97 3.79 7.12
C ASP A 15 -18.78 4.25 7.96
N GLU A 16 -18.57 5.56 7.98
CA GLU A 16 -17.44 6.20 8.64
C GLU A 16 -17.31 5.84 10.11
N LYS A 17 -18.44 5.81 10.86
CA LYS A 17 -18.40 5.50 12.30
C LYS A 17 -17.94 4.07 12.55
N SER A 18 -18.53 3.12 11.86
CA SER A 18 -18.19 1.70 11.99
C SER A 18 -16.76 1.44 11.51
N TRP A 19 -16.35 2.04 10.40
CA TRP A 19 -15.00 1.91 9.86
C TRP A 19 -13.95 2.45 10.83
N ASN A 20 -14.06 3.71 11.25
CA ASN A 20 -13.10 4.34 12.15
C ASN A 20 -13.07 3.68 13.55
N HIS A 21 -14.18 3.08 14.00
CA HIS A 21 -14.19 2.27 15.23
C HIS A 21 -13.28 1.03 15.09
N LEU A 22 -13.30 0.36 13.94
CA LEU A 22 -12.45 -0.82 13.67
C LEU A 22 -10.98 -0.45 13.43
N VAL A 23 -10.71 0.78 13.00
CA VAL A 23 -9.35 1.29 12.73
C VAL A 23 -8.69 1.85 13.98
N LYS A 24 -9.46 2.19 15.02
CA LYS A 24 -8.95 2.87 16.21
C LYS A 24 -7.73 2.16 16.82
N GLY A 25 -6.62 2.91 16.95
CA GLY A 25 -5.35 2.39 17.45
C GLY A 25 -4.53 1.55 16.45
N SER A 26 -4.97 1.52 15.20
CA SER A 26 -4.28 0.88 14.07
C SER A 26 -3.40 1.89 13.32
N SER A 27 -3.59 2.04 12.02
CA SER A 27 -2.83 2.95 11.18
C SER A 27 -3.65 4.19 10.83
N PRO A 28 -3.12 5.42 11.00
CA PRO A 28 -3.81 6.65 10.58
C PRO A 28 -4.12 6.68 9.07
N PHE A 29 -3.37 5.93 8.28
CA PHE A 29 -3.60 5.78 6.84
C PHE A 29 -4.83 4.94 6.47
N LEU A 30 -5.51 4.37 7.46
CA LEU A 30 -6.80 3.68 7.32
C LEU A 30 -7.99 4.53 7.76
N GLU A 31 -7.76 5.68 8.37
CA GLU A 31 -8.85 6.58 8.77
C GLU A 31 -9.58 7.14 7.55
N THR A 32 -10.88 7.27 7.64
CA THR A 32 -11.71 7.75 6.52
C THR A 32 -11.30 9.14 6.02
N SER A 33 -10.83 10.00 6.92
CA SER A 33 -10.30 11.34 6.56
C SER A 33 -9.10 11.25 5.61
N PHE A 34 -8.15 10.37 5.90
CA PHE A 34 -7.00 10.14 5.02
C PHE A 34 -7.43 9.50 3.70
N LEU A 35 -8.23 8.42 3.78
CA LEU A 35 -8.69 7.69 2.59
C LEU A 35 -9.52 8.55 1.65
N LYS A 36 -10.31 9.49 2.19
CA LYS A 36 -11.07 10.46 1.40
C LYS A 36 -10.15 11.43 0.64
N ALA A 37 -9.17 12.00 1.35
CA ALA A 37 -8.18 12.87 0.71
C ALA A 37 -7.36 12.11 -0.34
N PHE A 38 -7.00 10.85 -0.06
CA PHE A 38 -6.27 10.00 -0.98
C PHE A 38 -7.09 9.68 -2.24
N GLU A 39 -8.37 9.29 -2.11
CA GLU A 39 -9.26 8.94 -3.23
C GLU A 39 -9.46 10.15 -4.17
N ILE A 40 -9.73 11.34 -3.61
CA ILE A 40 -9.95 12.57 -4.41
C ILE A 40 -8.72 12.90 -5.27
N ASN A 41 -7.50 12.66 -4.76
CA ASN A 41 -6.26 13.01 -5.43
C ASN A 41 -5.66 11.89 -6.29
N ASN A 42 -6.27 10.70 -6.32
CA ASN A 42 -5.78 9.54 -7.05
C ASN A 42 -6.85 8.94 -7.97
N ASP A 43 -7.60 9.77 -8.66
CA ASP A 43 -8.57 9.29 -9.65
C ASP A 43 -7.85 8.66 -10.84
N SER A 44 -7.93 7.35 -10.95
CA SER A 44 -7.31 6.57 -12.01
C SER A 44 -8.23 5.44 -12.47
N SER A 45 -8.50 5.40 -13.76
CA SER A 45 -9.27 4.30 -14.37
C SER A 45 -8.59 2.92 -14.28
N HIS A 46 -7.29 2.91 -13.95
CA HIS A 46 -6.48 1.68 -13.85
C HIS A 46 -6.30 1.19 -12.42
N LEU A 47 -6.64 2.01 -11.45
CA LEU A 47 -6.51 1.73 -10.03
C LEU A 47 -7.83 2.03 -9.34
N LEU A 48 -8.56 0.99 -8.94
CA LEU A 48 -9.83 1.13 -8.24
C LEU A 48 -9.66 0.83 -6.76
N PRO A 49 -10.09 1.71 -5.85
CA PRO A 49 -10.07 1.44 -4.42
C PRO A 49 -11.15 0.43 -4.05
N PHE A 50 -10.85 -0.36 -3.03
CA PHE A 50 -11.74 -1.33 -2.43
C PHE A 50 -11.74 -1.14 -0.92
N TYR A 51 -12.92 -0.86 -0.40
CA TYR A 51 -13.20 -0.77 1.03
C TYR A 51 -14.02 -1.99 1.42
N ILE A 52 -13.38 -2.91 2.13
CA ILE A 52 -13.97 -4.18 2.54
C ILE A 52 -14.17 -4.15 4.05
N SER A 53 -15.39 -4.36 4.51
CA SER A 53 -15.70 -4.39 5.93
C SER A 53 -16.62 -5.54 6.29
N TRP A 54 -16.45 -6.06 7.49
CA TRP A 54 -17.33 -7.04 8.13
C TRP A 54 -17.22 -6.91 9.66
N GLU A 55 -17.97 -7.70 10.40
CA GLU A 55 -18.04 -7.60 11.88
C GLU A 55 -16.68 -7.70 12.60
N LYS A 56 -15.69 -8.38 12.00
CA LYS A 56 -14.40 -8.68 12.63
C LYS A 56 -13.27 -7.78 12.15
N GLY A 57 -13.49 -6.92 11.14
CA GLY A 57 -12.41 -6.09 10.64
C GLY A 57 -12.70 -5.34 9.35
N ILE A 58 -11.64 -4.71 8.87
CA ILE A 58 -11.61 -4.00 7.59
C ILE A 58 -10.37 -4.36 6.79
N ILE A 59 -10.49 -4.26 5.48
CA ILE A 59 -9.38 -4.33 4.53
C ILE A 59 -9.55 -3.19 3.53
N TYR A 60 -8.50 -2.41 3.35
CA TYR A 60 -8.36 -1.50 2.22
C TYR A 60 -7.48 -2.15 1.17
N GLY A 61 -7.87 -2.07 -0.08
CA GLY A 61 -7.11 -2.65 -1.18
C GLY A 61 -7.32 -1.93 -2.50
N HIS A 62 -6.54 -2.31 -3.48
CA HIS A 62 -6.63 -1.78 -4.83
C HIS A 62 -6.82 -2.89 -5.86
N LEU A 63 -7.75 -2.69 -6.79
CA LEU A 63 -7.79 -3.46 -8.02
C LEU A 63 -6.98 -2.74 -9.09
N ILE A 64 -5.91 -3.37 -9.54
CA ILE A 64 -4.99 -2.86 -10.56
C ILE A 64 -5.37 -3.50 -11.89
N LYS A 65 -5.70 -2.69 -12.89
CA LYS A 65 -5.99 -3.14 -14.24
C LYS A 65 -4.78 -2.89 -15.14
N ILE A 66 -4.17 -3.96 -15.63
CA ILE A 66 -3.04 -3.89 -16.57
C ILE A 66 -3.56 -4.11 -17.97
N ASP A 67 -3.48 -3.06 -18.79
CA ASP A 67 -3.75 -3.12 -20.21
C ASP A 67 -2.47 -3.56 -20.94
N GLY A 68 -2.49 -4.78 -21.48
CA GLY A 68 -1.37 -5.36 -22.18
C GLY A 68 -0.93 -4.57 -23.42
N LYS A 69 -1.84 -3.82 -24.06
CA LYS A 69 -1.48 -2.91 -25.18
C LYS A 69 -0.54 -1.80 -24.69
N LYS A 70 -0.86 -1.20 -23.53
CA LYS A 70 0.00 -0.16 -22.94
C LYS A 70 1.36 -0.72 -22.56
N VAL A 71 1.40 -1.91 -21.93
CA VAL A 71 2.65 -2.61 -21.60
C VAL A 71 3.45 -2.95 -22.87
N GLY A 72 2.78 -3.48 -23.90
CA GLY A 72 3.41 -3.78 -25.18
C GLY A 72 3.99 -2.55 -25.89
N ASN A 73 3.35 -1.39 -25.76
CA ASN A 73 3.85 -0.12 -26.29
C ASN A 73 5.07 0.40 -25.51
N TYR A 74 5.12 0.21 -24.20
CA TYR A 74 6.27 0.57 -23.38
C TYR A 74 7.52 -0.26 -23.71
N LEU A 75 7.34 -1.54 -24.03
CA LEU A 75 8.41 -2.47 -24.40
C LEU A 75 8.92 -2.26 -25.84
N ASN A 76 9.17 -1.05 -26.25
CA ASN A 76 9.37 -0.56 -27.63
C ASN A 76 10.68 -1.02 -28.30
N SER A 77 11.10 -2.28 -28.15
CA SER A 77 12.28 -2.81 -28.84
C SER A 77 11.91 -3.83 -29.94
N LYS A 78 12.52 -3.72 -31.10
CA LYS A 78 12.38 -4.65 -32.25
C LYS A 78 12.56 -6.13 -31.84
N LYS A 79 13.29 -6.38 -30.77
CA LYS A 79 13.62 -7.71 -30.24
C LYS A 79 12.42 -8.45 -29.62
N TYR A 80 11.27 -7.76 -29.40
CA TYR A 80 10.12 -8.31 -28.69
C TYR A 80 8.82 -8.34 -29.51
N SER A 81 8.88 -8.30 -30.83
CA SER A 81 7.70 -8.17 -31.70
C SER A 81 6.63 -9.26 -31.46
N LEU A 82 7.02 -10.53 -31.31
CA LEU A 82 6.10 -11.63 -31.02
C LEU A 82 5.54 -11.53 -29.59
N LYS A 83 6.38 -11.18 -28.59
CA LYS A 83 5.94 -10.95 -27.21
C LYS A 83 4.97 -9.77 -27.13
N LYS A 84 5.16 -8.72 -27.93
CA LYS A 84 4.25 -7.58 -28.02
C LYS A 84 2.87 -7.98 -28.54
N LEU A 85 2.81 -8.84 -29.57
CA LEU A 85 1.56 -9.38 -30.10
C LEU A 85 0.77 -10.16 -29.02
N PHE A 86 1.45 -10.99 -28.26
CA PHE A 86 0.85 -11.70 -27.12
C PHE A 86 0.38 -10.76 -26.02
N LEU A 87 1.22 -9.80 -25.61
CA LEU A 87 0.89 -8.83 -24.57
C LEU A 87 -0.33 -7.98 -24.94
N ASN A 88 -0.46 -7.58 -26.20
CA ASN A 88 -1.58 -6.78 -26.69
C ASN A 88 -2.97 -7.43 -26.51
N GLN A 89 -3.00 -8.75 -26.30
CA GLN A 89 -4.24 -9.50 -26.07
C GLN A 89 -4.52 -9.77 -24.60
N ILE A 90 -3.59 -9.43 -23.71
CA ILE A 90 -3.68 -9.75 -22.29
C ILE A 90 -4.20 -8.53 -21.52
N ASN A 91 -5.33 -8.73 -20.85
CA ASN A 91 -5.83 -7.79 -19.83
C ASN A 91 -5.81 -8.53 -18.50
N LEU A 92 -4.98 -8.06 -17.57
CA LEU A 92 -4.84 -8.67 -16.26
C LEU A 92 -5.41 -7.77 -15.18
N GLN A 93 -6.06 -8.41 -14.21
CA GLN A 93 -6.56 -7.75 -13.02
C GLN A 93 -5.89 -8.35 -11.79
N PHE A 94 -5.20 -7.51 -11.05
CA PHE A 94 -4.54 -7.85 -9.80
C PHE A 94 -5.28 -7.19 -8.65
N PHE A 95 -5.64 -7.95 -7.64
CA PHE A 95 -6.13 -7.38 -6.40
C PHE A 95 -4.99 -7.33 -5.38
N CYS A 96 -4.59 -6.13 -5.00
CA CYS A 96 -3.60 -5.89 -3.97
C CYS A 96 -4.30 -5.68 -2.62
N PHE A 97 -3.96 -6.49 -1.62
CA PHE A 97 -4.40 -6.31 -0.24
C PHE A 97 -3.60 -5.20 0.44
N GLY A 98 -3.69 -3.98 -0.09
CA GLY A 98 -2.93 -2.85 0.40
C GLY A 98 -3.03 -1.63 -0.49
N ASN A 99 -2.51 -0.53 0.04
CA ASN A 99 -2.33 0.69 -0.73
C ASN A 99 -1.09 0.56 -1.62
N THR A 100 -1.27 0.66 -2.93
CA THR A 100 -0.18 0.49 -3.91
C THR A 100 0.77 1.70 -4.00
N HIS A 101 0.40 2.82 -3.39
CA HIS A 101 1.21 4.04 -3.36
C HIS A 101 2.00 4.20 -2.06
N LEU A 102 1.65 3.43 -1.03
CA LEU A 102 2.28 3.51 0.28
C LEU A 102 2.91 2.17 0.63
N SER A 103 4.23 2.13 0.69
CA SER A 103 4.97 0.97 1.19
C SER A 103 4.94 0.93 2.72
N ASN A 104 4.97 -0.29 3.30
CA ASN A 104 5.08 -0.52 4.74
C ASN A 104 3.96 0.06 5.62
N VAL A 105 2.82 0.37 5.01
CA VAL A 105 1.65 0.86 5.70
C VAL A 105 0.60 -0.24 5.74
N SER A 106 0.23 -0.67 6.94
CA SER A 106 -0.84 -1.66 7.10
C SER A 106 -2.15 -1.11 6.55
N SER A 107 -2.76 -1.87 5.66
CA SER A 107 -4.08 -1.57 5.07
C SER A 107 -5.17 -2.48 5.62
N VAL A 108 -4.95 -3.06 6.79
CA VAL A 108 -5.90 -3.96 7.43
C VAL A 108 -5.98 -3.70 8.93
N SER A 109 -7.17 -3.88 9.49
CA SER A 109 -7.41 -3.88 10.93
C SER A 109 -8.40 -4.99 11.26
N PHE A 110 -8.02 -5.90 12.16
CA PHE A 110 -8.84 -7.03 12.58
C PHE A 110 -8.99 -7.06 14.10
N LYS A 111 -10.20 -7.28 14.60
CA LYS A 111 -10.48 -7.35 16.05
C LYS A 111 -9.58 -8.35 16.78
N ASN A 112 -9.35 -9.51 16.19
CA ASN A 112 -8.50 -10.58 16.76
C ASN A 112 -7.08 -10.56 16.19
N ASN A 113 -6.68 -9.46 15.56
CA ASN A 113 -5.37 -9.26 14.97
C ASN A 113 -5.01 -10.26 13.85
N LYS A 114 -5.88 -11.21 13.53
CA LYS A 114 -5.67 -12.24 12.51
C LYS A 114 -6.93 -12.53 11.71
N LEU A 115 -6.75 -12.92 10.45
CA LEU A 115 -7.79 -13.36 9.53
C LEU A 115 -7.77 -14.89 9.45
N SER A 116 -8.91 -15.51 9.75
CA SER A 116 -9.05 -16.97 9.68
C SER A 116 -8.99 -17.48 8.23
N GLU A 117 -8.59 -18.74 8.06
CA GLU A 117 -8.59 -19.38 6.73
C GLU A 117 -9.96 -19.40 6.09
N HIS A 118 -11.00 -19.61 6.90
CA HIS A 118 -12.39 -19.61 6.44
C HIS A 118 -12.78 -18.23 5.90
N ASP A 119 -12.52 -17.15 6.65
CA ASP A 119 -12.85 -15.80 6.22
C ASP A 119 -12.04 -15.39 4.99
N PHE A 120 -10.75 -15.76 4.94
CA PHE A 120 -9.89 -15.53 3.78
C PHE A 120 -10.42 -16.21 2.52
N LYS A 121 -10.78 -17.50 2.60
CA LYS A 121 -11.38 -18.23 1.48
C LYS A 121 -12.71 -17.63 1.03
N SER A 122 -13.57 -17.29 1.98
CA SER A 122 -14.85 -16.66 1.70
C SER A 122 -14.68 -15.34 0.96
N LEU A 123 -13.79 -14.46 1.46
CA LEU A 123 -13.48 -13.18 0.84
C LEU A 123 -12.90 -13.33 -0.57
N THR A 124 -11.88 -14.16 -0.73
CA THR A 124 -11.23 -14.34 -2.04
C THR A 124 -12.17 -14.95 -3.07
N ASN A 125 -13.07 -15.84 -2.66
CA ASN A 125 -14.10 -16.40 -3.53
C ASN A 125 -15.14 -15.34 -3.94
N GLN A 126 -15.57 -14.48 -3.00
CA GLN A 126 -16.48 -13.38 -3.30
C GLN A 126 -15.83 -12.42 -4.30
N LEU A 127 -14.60 -11.99 -4.04
CA LEU A 127 -13.84 -11.10 -4.93
C LEU A 127 -13.66 -11.71 -6.33
N LYS A 128 -13.33 -12.99 -6.44
CA LYS A 128 -13.23 -13.66 -7.75
C LYS A 128 -14.55 -13.74 -8.49
N LYS A 129 -15.66 -13.98 -7.78
CA LYS A 129 -16.99 -14.10 -8.36
C LYS A 129 -17.52 -12.76 -8.88
N GLU A 130 -17.28 -11.67 -8.13
CA GLU A 130 -17.79 -10.34 -8.47
C GLU A 130 -16.87 -9.60 -9.46
N PHE A 131 -15.56 -9.85 -9.37
CA PHE A 131 -14.54 -9.18 -10.17
C PHE A 131 -13.65 -10.22 -10.86
N LYS A 132 -13.34 -10.03 -12.12
CA LYS A 132 -12.48 -10.93 -12.92
C LYS A 132 -11.02 -10.87 -12.49
N ILE A 133 -10.73 -11.18 -11.21
CA ILE A 133 -9.40 -11.13 -10.64
C ILE A 133 -8.59 -12.33 -11.11
N ASN A 134 -7.45 -12.05 -11.74
CA ASN A 134 -6.50 -13.07 -12.18
C ASN A 134 -5.52 -13.45 -11.06
N PHE A 135 -5.04 -12.44 -10.32
CA PHE A 135 -4.03 -12.62 -9.28
C PHE A 135 -4.34 -11.80 -8.04
N PHE A 136 -3.92 -12.33 -6.88
CA PHE A 136 -3.92 -11.62 -5.62
C PHE A 136 -2.49 -11.28 -5.23
N LEU A 137 -2.25 -10.03 -4.80
CA LEU A 137 -0.99 -9.55 -4.27
C LEU A 137 -1.12 -9.34 -2.77
N PHE A 138 -0.21 -9.95 -2.01
CA PHE A 138 -0.19 -9.90 -0.56
C PHE A 138 1.11 -9.26 -0.09
N PRO A 139 1.07 -8.03 0.45
CA PRO A 139 2.21 -7.45 1.15
C PRO A 139 2.57 -8.27 2.40
N ASP A 140 3.83 -8.22 2.82
CA ASP A 140 4.33 -8.99 3.97
C ASP A 140 3.53 -8.76 5.25
N TYR A 141 3.14 -7.50 5.52
CA TYR A 141 2.34 -7.18 6.70
C TYR A 141 0.96 -7.87 6.69
N PHE A 142 0.37 -8.12 5.51
CA PHE A 142 -0.87 -8.85 5.39
C PHE A 142 -0.67 -10.34 5.66
N LEU A 143 0.39 -10.93 5.12
CA LEU A 143 0.72 -12.34 5.34
C LEU A 143 0.91 -12.67 6.81
N ASN A 144 1.48 -11.73 7.58
CA ASN A 144 1.66 -11.87 9.02
C ASN A 144 0.34 -11.80 9.81
N ARG A 145 -0.75 -11.39 9.18
CA ARG A 145 -2.12 -11.35 9.76
C ARG A 145 -2.97 -12.56 9.41
N LEU A 146 -2.45 -13.53 8.67
CA LEU A 146 -3.16 -14.77 8.39
C LEU A 146 -3.00 -15.76 9.56
N ASP A 147 -4.09 -16.44 9.89
CA ASP A 147 -4.13 -17.46 10.95
C ASP A 147 -4.07 -18.89 10.37
N PHE A 148 -3.25 -19.08 9.35
CA PHE A 148 -3.03 -20.38 8.72
C PHE A 148 -1.69 -20.41 7.99
N ASP A 149 -1.16 -21.63 7.80
CA ASP A 149 0.09 -21.81 7.06
C ASP A 149 -0.16 -21.66 5.55
N LYS A 150 0.45 -20.63 4.95
CA LYS A 150 0.39 -20.36 3.51
C LYS A 150 0.95 -21.52 2.66
N ASN A 151 1.87 -22.32 3.21
CA ASN A 151 2.51 -23.43 2.48
C ASN A 151 1.59 -24.65 2.35
N ASN A 152 0.62 -24.81 3.24
CA ASN A 152 -0.41 -25.84 3.18
C ASN A 152 -1.63 -25.44 2.34
N SER A 153 -1.63 -24.26 1.76
CA SER A 153 -2.75 -23.81 0.94
C SER A 153 -2.72 -24.49 -0.44
N LYS A 154 -3.92 -24.83 -0.95
CA LYS A 154 -4.10 -25.32 -2.33
C LYS A 154 -3.86 -24.24 -3.41
N TYR A 155 -3.42 -23.06 -3.01
CA TYR A 155 -3.15 -21.95 -3.91
C TYR A 155 -1.71 -22.01 -4.42
N MET A 156 -1.55 -21.87 -5.72
CA MET A 156 -0.24 -21.66 -6.32
C MET A 156 0.22 -20.25 -5.95
N SER A 157 1.32 -20.15 -5.22
CA SER A 157 1.89 -18.88 -4.77
C SER A 157 3.36 -18.77 -5.18
N SER A 158 3.78 -17.56 -5.48
CA SER A 158 5.19 -17.21 -5.70
C SER A 158 5.54 -16.00 -4.84
N GLU A 159 6.67 -16.08 -4.17
CA GLU A 159 7.21 -14.96 -3.41
C GLU A 159 8.25 -14.25 -4.28
N PHE A 160 8.18 -12.92 -4.30
CA PHE A 160 9.21 -12.10 -4.93
C PHE A 160 9.54 -10.92 -4.04
N LYS A 161 10.82 -10.59 -3.99
CA LYS A 161 11.31 -9.42 -3.26
C LYS A 161 11.32 -8.23 -4.22
N ILE A 162 10.77 -7.11 -3.77
CA ILE A 162 10.90 -5.83 -4.43
C ILE A 162 12.08 -5.11 -3.76
N ASP A 163 12.05 -3.80 -3.67
CA ASP A 163 13.11 -3.05 -3.02
C ASP A 163 13.12 -3.28 -1.50
N PRO A 164 14.31 -3.37 -0.87
CA PRO A 164 14.41 -3.51 0.57
C PRO A 164 13.98 -2.22 1.27
N ASP A 165 13.27 -2.37 2.38
CA ASP A 165 12.93 -1.27 3.24
C ASP A 165 14.15 -0.71 3.95
N MET A 166 14.25 0.61 4.01
CA MET A 166 15.27 1.27 4.78
C MET A 166 14.70 1.70 6.14
N ILE A 167 15.11 1.00 7.19
CA ILE A 167 14.66 1.27 8.56
C ILE A 167 15.82 1.81 9.38
N LEU A 168 15.69 3.01 9.91
CA LEU A 168 16.59 3.55 10.92
C LEU A 168 15.97 3.33 12.32
N LYS A 169 16.57 2.45 13.12
CA LYS A 169 16.21 2.32 14.53
C LYS A 169 16.90 3.43 15.31
N LEU A 170 16.10 4.31 15.89
CA LEU A 170 16.62 5.37 16.75
C LEU A 170 17.15 4.75 18.05
N ASN A 171 18.38 5.11 18.41
CA ASN A 171 18.95 4.70 19.69
C ASN A 171 18.36 5.58 20.80
N SER A 172 17.87 4.97 21.86
CA SER A 172 17.28 5.68 23.01
C SER A 172 18.25 6.65 23.72
N LYS A 173 19.56 6.48 23.49
CA LYS A 173 20.59 7.40 24.01
C LYS A 173 20.79 8.66 23.19
N TRP A 174 20.20 8.73 21.98
CA TRP A 174 20.29 9.92 21.16
C TRP A 174 19.21 10.93 21.58
N SER A 175 19.62 12.05 22.09
CA SER A 175 18.75 13.19 22.43
C SER A 175 18.82 14.30 21.39
N LEU A 176 19.97 14.42 20.69
CA LEU A 176 20.23 15.44 19.69
C LEU A 176 20.73 14.81 18.39
N PHE A 177 20.59 15.55 17.30
CA PHE A 177 21.11 15.12 15.99
C PHE A 177 22.63 14.87 16.02
N ASP A 178 23.39 15.62 16.83
CA ASP A 178 24.81 15.41 16.96
C ASP A 178 25.19 14.08 17.60
N ASP A 179 24.32 13.50 18.44
CA ASP A 179 24.53 12.15 18.98
C ASP A 179 24.48 11.11 17.86
N TYR A 180 23.49 11.23 16.98
CA TYR A 180 23.41 10.41 15.76
C TYR A 180 24.64 10.60 14.88
N LYS A 181 24.99 11.85 14.55
CA LYS A 181 26.15 12.20 13.72
C LYS A 181 27.46 11.63 14.30
N ASN A 182 27.59 11.62 15.61
CA ASN A 182 28.78 11.09 16.29
C ASN A 182 28.80 9.54 16.32
N SER A 183 27.67 8.88 16.21
CA SER A 183 27.55 7.41 16.24
C SER A 183 27.87 6.74 14.91
N VAL A 184 27.79 7.46 13.79
CA VAL A 184 28.06 6.90 12.47
C VAL A 184 29.56 6.89 12.13
N SER A 185 29.95 6.03 11.17
CA SER A 185 31.36 5.93 10.74
C SER A 185 31.88 7.28 10.19
N SER A 186 33.22 7.47 10.25
CA SER A 186 33.89 8.69 9.79
C SER A 186 33.54 9.10 8.36
N LYS A 187 33.30 8.13 7.47
CA LYS A 187 32.85 8.36 6.09
C LYS A 187 31.49 9.04 6.04
N TYR A 188 30.53 8.54 6.81
CA TYR A 188 29.18 9.12 6.87
C TYR A 188 29.16 10.44 7.62
N LYS A 189 29.96 10.58 8.69
CA LYS A 189 30.13 11.84 9.41
C LYS A 189 30.61 12.98 8.50
N LYS A 190 31.58 12.70 7.61
CA LYS A 190 32.06 13.66 6.61
C LYS A 190 30.95 14.02 5.60
N ARG A 191 30.17 13.03 5.12
CA ARG A 191 29.05 13.30 4.21
C ARG A 191 27.97 14.16 4.85
N ILE A 192 27.56 13.86 6.07
CA ILE A 192 26.60 14.66 6.84
C ILE A 192 27.13 16.09 6.99
N GLY A 193 28.39 16.27 7.40
CA GLY A 193 29.02 17.57 7.51
C GLY A 193 29.02 18.36 6.19
N SER A 194 29.29 17.69 5.08
CA SER A 194 29.23 18.31 3.74
C SER A 194 27.83 18.79 3.39
N VAL A 195 26.79 17.96 3.66
CA VAL A 195 25.39 18.34 3.42
C VAL A 195 25.01 19.55 4.27
N LEU A 196 25.28 19.51 5.56
CA LEU A 196 25.01 20.63 6.48
C LEU A 196 25.69 21.93 6.05
N ASN A 197 26.93 21.84 5.58
CA ASN A 197 27.64 23.01 5.08
C ASN A 197 27.01 23.59 3.80
N LYS A 198 26.57 22.75 2.89
CA LYS A 198 25.90 23.17 1.64
C LYS A 198 24.50 23.72 1.88
N SER A 199 23.85 23.32 2.96
CA SER A 199 22.50 23.77 3.32
C SER A 199 22.42 24.91 4.32
N LYS A 200 23.57 25.55 4.64
CA LYS A 200 23.61 26.65 5.64
C LYS A 200 22.69 27.81 5.30
N ASP A 201 22.53 28.10 4.01
CA ASP A 201 21.74 29.22 3.51
C ASP A 201 20.27 28.85 3.25
N LEU A 202 19.89 27.58 3.50
CA LEU A 202 18.52 27.15 3.37
C LEU A 202 17.72 27.43 4.64
N VAL A 203 16.56 28.05 4.47
CA VAL A 203 15.61 28.30 5.56
C VAL A 203 14.53 27.24 5.52
N ILE A 204 14.38 26.50 6.61
CA ILE A 204 13.28 25.56 6.81
C ILE A 204 12.21 26.28 7.62
N ARG A 205 11.02 26.45 7.05
CA ARG A 205 9.88 27.03 7.76
C ARG A 205 8.65 26.13 7.64
N LYS A 206 7.79 26.18 8.61
CA LYS A 206 6.44 25.61 8.51
C LYS A 206 5.65 26.44 7.49
N ILE A 207 4.95 25.76 6.61
CA ILE A 207 4.01 26.38 5.67
C ILE A 207 2.62 26.14 6.24
N GLU A 208 1.83 27.20 6.41
CA GLU A 208 0.44 27.07 6.82
C GLU A 208 -0.43 26.72 5.59
N SER A 209 -1.59 26.09 5.86
CA SER A 209 -2.45 25.55 4.76
C SER A 209 -2.86 26.63 3.75
N GLU A 210 -3.07 27.85 4.21
CA GLU A 210 -3.50 29.00 3.38
C GLU A 210 -2.41 29.47 2.41
N GLU A 211 -1.13 29.18 2.71
CA GLU A 211 0.01 29.55 1.87
C GLU A 211 0.24 28.54 0.72
N ILE A 212 -0.28 27.32 0.85
CA ILE A 212 0.03 26.21 -0.09
C ILE A 212 -0.40 26.60 -1.51
N GLU A 213 -1.61 27.15 -1.68
CA GLU A 213 -2.13 27.52 -3.00
C GLU A 213 -1.27 28.55 -3.72
N SER A 214 -0.66 29.48 -2.96
CA SER A 214 0.23 30.49 -3.52
C SER A 214 1.61 30.00 -3.94
N LEU A 215 1.98 28.79 -3.49
CA LEU A 215 3.29 28.16 -3.75
C LEU A 215 3.23 27.12 -4.85
N LEU A 216 2.02 26.77 -5.32
CA LEU A 216 1.85 25.84 -6.45
C LEU A 216 2.20 26.55 -7.77
N PRO A 217 2.94 25.91 -8.69
CA PRO A 217 3.33 26.46 -9.98
C PRO A 217 2.13 26.68 -10.91
#